data_f786c3caaaf810477d41ab4e3a0063bd
#
_entry.id   f786c3caaaf810477d41ab4e3a0063bd
#
_cell.length_a   1.000
_cell.length_b   1.000
_cell.length_c   1.000
_cell.angle_alpha   90.00
_cell.angle_beta   90.00
_cell.angle_gamma   90.00
#
_symmetry.space_group_name_H-M   'P 1'
#
loop_
_entity.id
_entity.type
_entity.pdbx_description
1 polymer ?
#
loop_
_entity_poly.entity_id
_entity_poly.type
_entity_poly.pdbx_seq_one_letter_code
_entity_poly.pdbx_strand_id
1 'polypeptide(L)'
;MGQKEEIAEVFEKHLARYGYAKTTLDEVAREMHISKKTIYTHFESKRDIYAYLVDGMAAAEKTKLAAAVATLPTYSARIEAVMTYVLEAGRTHINKTSETEWAQELEIAGDAFRKANGDLMRELVQAGMDAGEFPQGDAALVEKMTAAMIVEYLVMVNVDPSYDRDAELLERIRRFVG
;
A
#
# COMPACT_ATOMS: atom_id res chain seq x y z
N MET A 1 -8.32 -0.81 -24.12
CA MET A 1 -7.16 -0.49 -23.28
C MET A 1 -6.51 0.72 -23.90
N GLY A 2 -6.21 1.76 -23.16
CA GLY A 2 -5.57 2.96 -23.69
C GLY A 2 -4.06 2.84 -23.63
N GLN A 3 -3.35 3.75 -24.30
CA GLN A 3 -1.88 3.75 -24.34
C GLN A 3 -1.25 3.90 -22.95
N LYS A 4 -1.92 4.60 -22.02
CA LYS A 4 -1.45 4.74 -20.63
C LYS A 4 -1.40 3.39 -19.90
N GLU A 5 -2.44 2.59 -20.04
CA GLU A 5 -2.55 1.25 -19.46
C GLU A 5 -1.52 0.29 -20.08
N GLU A 6 -1.30 0.36 -21.40
CA GLU A 6 -0.30 -0.46 -22.10
C GLU A 6 1.13 -0.16 -21.62
N ILE A 7 1.47 1.13 -21.42
CA ILE A 7 2.75 1.54 -20.87
C ILE A 7 2.94 0.96 -19.46
N ALA A 8 1.91 1.08 -18.62
CA ALA A 8 1.95 0.58 -17.26
C ALA A 8 2.11 -0.96 -17.21
N GLU A 9 1.40 -1.70 -18.08
CA GLU A 9 1.51 -3.16 -18.17
C GLU A 9 2.92 -3.62 -18.58
N VAL A 10 3.53 -2.98 -19.58
CA VAL A 10 4.91 -3.31 -20.00
C VAL A 10 5.91 -2.95 -18.89
N PHE A 11 5.73 -1.80 -18.25
CA PHE A 11 6.55 -1.42 -17.11
C PHE A 11 6.42 -2.43 -15.95
N GLU A 12 5.23 -2.93 -15.65
CA GLU A 12 4.98 -3.96 -14.63
C GLU A 12 5.73 -5.27 -14.93
N LYS A 13 5.74 -5.71 -16.18
CA LYS A 13 6.52 -6.88 -16.61
C LYS A 13 8.01 -6.72 -16.36
N HIS A 14 8.57 -5.53 -16.68
CA HIS A 14 9.97 -5.22 -16.39
C HIS A 14 10.24 -5.15 -14.89
N LEU A 15 9.34 -4.52 -14.13
CA LEU A 15 9.41 -4.43 -12.68
C LEU A 15 9.46 -5.81 -12.02
N ALA A 16 8.57 -6.72 -12.41
CA ALA A 16 8.52 -8.08 -11.90
C ALA A 16 9.80 -8.88 -12.20
N ARG A 17 10.43 -8.61 -13.36
CA ARG A 17 11.63 -9.35 -13.81
C ARG A 17 12.94 -8.78 -13.25
N TYR A 18 13.07 -7.48 -13.13
CA TYR A 18 14.34 -6.81 -12.86
C TYR A 18 14.37 -5.99 -11.57
N GLY A 19 13.21 -5.77 -10.94
CA GLY A 19 13.03 -4.86 -9.83
C GLY A 19 12.95 -3.39 -10.26
N TYR A 20 12.52 -2.53 -9.34
CA TYR A 20 12.31 -1.11 -9.63
C TYR A 20 13.58 -0.41 -10.09
N ALA A 21 14.71 -0.60 -9.41
CA ALA A 21 15.96 0.08 -9.74
C ALA A 21 16.42 -0.13 -11.17
N LYS A 22 16.39 -1.39 -11.64
CA LYS A 22 16.91 -1.79 -12.94
C LYS A 22 15.91 -1.58 -14.09
N THR A 23 14.64 -1.37 -13.81
CA THR A 23 13.65 -1.05 -14.85
C THR A 23 13.87 0.36 -15.38
N THR A 24 14.04 0.53 -16.68
CA THR A 24 14.25 1.83 -17.32
C THR A 24 13.15 2.17 -18.33
N LEU A 25 12.82 3.45 -18.46
CA LEU A 25 11.85 3.91 -19.46
C LEU A 25 12.33 3.73 -20.90
N ASP A 26 13.65 3.63 -21.12
CA ASP A 26 14.22 3.33 -22.43
C ASP A 26 13.94 1.90 -22.87
N GLU A 27 13.97 0.94 -21.95
CA GLU A 27 13.61 -0.46 -22.22
C GLU A 27 12.13 -0.61 -22.50
N VAL A 28 11.28 0.03 -21.69
CA VAL A 28 9.83 0.04 -21.90
C VAL A 28 9.48 0.65 -23.27
N ALA A 29 10.05 1.80 -23.61
CA ALA A 29 9.84 2.46 -24.91
C ALA A 29 10.27 1.55 -26.09
N ARG A 30 11.40 0.86 -25.95
CA ARG A 30 11.94 -0.08 -26.96
C ARG A 30 11.02 -1.26 -27.15
N GLU A 31 10.54 -1.91 -26.08
CA GLU A 31 9.63 -3.04 -26.16
C GLU A 31 8.29 -2.67 -26.82
N MET A 32 7.79 -1.48 -26.52
CA MET A 32 6.54 -0.97 -27.09
C MET A 32 6.71 -0.37 -28.50
N HIS A 33 7.91 -0.27 -29.02
CA HIS A 33 8.20 0.43 -30.29
C HIS A 33 7.69 1.88 -30.32
N ILE A 34 7.74 2.59 -29.19
CA ILE A 34 7.39 4.01 -29.06
C ILE A 34 8.59 4.86 -28.62
N SER A 35 8.43 6.19 -28.71
CA SER A 35 9.46 7.10 -28.17
C SER A 35 9.32 7.27 -26.66
N LYS A 36 10.43 7.51 -25.96
CA LYS A 36 10.40 7.91 -24.54
C LYS A 36 9.57 9.18 -24.32
N LYS A 37 9.55 10.08 -25.31
CA LYS A 37 8.67 11.27 -25.30
C LYS A 37 7.19 10.88 -25.23
N THR A 38 6.80 9.80 -25.92
CA THR A 38 5.44 9.28 -25.85
C THR A 38 5.09 8.80 -24.43
N ILE A 39 6.02 8.14 -23.75
CA ILE A 39 5.79 7.76 -22.33
C ILE A 39 5.56 9.03 -21.48
N TYR A 40 6.37 10.07 -21.66
CA TYR A 40 6.25 11.31 -20.92
C TYR A 40 4.99 12.13 -21.23
N THR A 41 4.24 11.80 -22.29
CA THR A 41 2.88 12.39 -22.50
C THR A 41 1.81 11.80 -21.59
N HIS A 42 2.07 10.64 -20.97
CA HIS A 42 1.13 9.93 -20.11
C HIS A 42 1.55 9.91 -18.63
N PHE A 43 2.88 9.97 -18.36
CA PHE A 43 3.45 9.89 -17.02
C PHE A 43 4.60 10.88 -16.89
N GLU A 44 4.69 11.58 -15.78
CA GLU A 44 5.74 12.56 -15.53
C GLU A 44 7.11 11.91 -15.25
N SER A 45 7.09 10.70 -14.69
CA SER A 45 8.30 9.99 -14.26
C SER A 45 8.08 8.48 -14.16
N LYS A 46 9.17 7.72 -14.00
CA LYS A 46 9.15 6.31 -13.63
C LYS A 46 8.38 6.06 -12.32
N ARG A 47 8.54 6.98 -11.36
CA ARG A 47 7.82 6.97 -10.07
C ARG A 47 6.31 7.08 -10.27
N ASP A 48 5.88 7.90 -11.20
CA ASP A 48 4.46 8.10 -11.52
C ASP A 48 3.83 6.84 -12.15
N ILE A 49 4.57 6.12 -13.00
CA ILE A 49 4.11 4.82 -13.52
C ILE A 49 3.96 3.81 -12.38
N TYR A 50 4.93 3.74 -11.49
CA TYR A 50 4.89 2.84 -10.35
C TYR A 50 3.71 3.17 -9.40
N ALA A 51 3.51 4.45 -9.09
CA ALA A 51 2.38 4.90 -8.28
C ALA A 51 1.04 4.54 -8.93
N TYR A 52 0.90 4.72 -10.24
CA TYR A 52 -0.29 4.32 -10.99
C TYR A 52 -0.59 2.83 -10.88
N LEU A 53 0.43 1.97 -10.98
CA LEU A 53 0.29 0.52 -10.82
C LEU A 53 -0.16 0.15 -9.39
N VAL A 54 0.51 0.70 -8.39
CA VAL A 54 0.20 0.41 -6.99
C VAL A 54 -1.18 0.95 -6.59
N ASP A 55 -1.57 2.14 -7.08
CA ASP A 55 -2.93 2.69 -6.91
C ASP A 55 -4.00 1.73 -7.49
N GLY A 56 -3.75 1.20 -8.69
CA GLY A 56 -4.66 0.24 -9.34
C GLY A 56 -4.80 -1.06 -8.54
N MET A 57 -3.68 -1.61 -8.08
CA MET A 57 -3.66 -2.83 -7.26
C MET A 57 -4.37 -2.60 -5.92
N ALA A 58 -4.08 -1.51 -5.24
CA ALA A 58 -4.70 -1.16 -3.97
C ALA A 58 -6.22 -0.95 -4.10
N ALA A 59 -6.68 -0.32 -5.18
CA ALA A 59 -8.11 -0.12 -5.43
C ALA A 59 -8.87 -1.44 -5.68
N ALA A 60 -8.26 -2.36 -6.44
CA ALA A 60 -8.85 -3.68 -6.69
C ALA A 60 -8.97 -4.50 -5.39
N GLU A 61 -7.91 -4.51 -4.59
CA GLU A 61 -7.88 -5.25 -3.33
C GLU A 61 -8.78 -4.61 -2.25
N LYS A 62 -8.91 -3.26 -2.21
CA LYS A 62 -9.84 -2.57 -1.29
C LYS A 62 -11.26 -3.13 -1.38
N THR A 63 -11.75 -3.37 -2.58
CA THR A 63 -13.13 -3.88 -2.78
C THR A 63 -13.29 -5.27 -2.17
N LYS A 64 -12.31 -6.15 -2.35
CA LYS A 64 -12.31 -7.50 -1.76
C LYS A 64 -12.22 -7.43 -0.24
N LEU A 65 -11.32 -6.58 0.27
CA LEU A 65 -11.14 -6.40 1.70
C LEU A 65 -12.39 -5.85 2.37
N ALA A 66 -13.01 -4.82 1.80
CA ALA A 66 -14.26 -4.26 2.34
C ALA A 66 -15.37 -5.30 2.46
N ALA A 67 -15.54 -6.17 1.44
CA ALA A 67 -16.50 -7.25 1.49
C ALA A 67 -16.16 -8.30 2.57
N ALA A 68 -14.90 -8.67 2.70
CA ALA A 68 -14.43 -9.64 3.68
C ALA A 68 -14.62 -9.15 5.12
N VAL A 69 -14.21 -7.92 5.43
CA VAL A 69 -14.31 -7.37 6.79
C VAL A 69 -15.77 -7.12 7.21
N ALA A 70 -16.67 -6.83 6.27
CA ALA A 70 -18.09 -6.64 6.58
C ALA A 70 -18.74 -7.86 7.25
N THR A 71 -18.19 -9.06 7.05
CA THR A 71 -18.71 -10.31 7.64
C THR A 71 -18.25 -10.53 9.09
N LEU A 72 -17.25 -9.79 9.58
CA LEU A 72 -16.71 -9.96 10.93
C LEU A 72 -17.60 -9.30 11.99
N PRO A 73 -17.71 -9.90 13.20
CA PRO A 73 -18.72 -9.53 14.17
C PRO A 73 -18.47 -8.18 14.89
N THR A 74 -17.21 -7.78 15.06
CA THR A 74 -16.82 -6.58 15.82
C THR A 74 -15.99 -5.63 14.96
N TYR A 75 -16.03 -4.33 15.29
CA TYR A 75 -15.20 -3.35 14.60
C TYR A 75 -13.70 -3.56 14.89
N SER A 76 -13.35 -4.00 16.10
CA SER A 76 -11.98 -4.40 16.45
C SER A 76 -11.47 -5.52 15.53
N ALA A 77 -12.26 -6.58 15.30
CA ALA A 77 -11.88 -7.66 14.39
C ALA A 77 -11.76 -7.20 12.92
N ARG A 78 -12.63 -6.29 12.48
CA ARG A 78 -12.58 -5.69 11.14
C ARG A 78 -11.32 -4.87 10.93
N ILE A 79 -10.97 -4.04 11.91
CA ILE A 79 -9.75 -3.22 11.90
C ILE A 79 -8.50 -4.10 11.90
N GLU A 80 -8.45 -5.14 12.75
CA GLU A 80 -7.34 -6.09 12.80
C GLU A 80 -7.15 -6.80 11.45
N ALA A 81 -8.23 -7.19 10.79
CA ALA A 81 -8.17 -7.82 9.46
C ALA A 81 -7.63 -6.84 8.39
N VAL A 82 -8.02 -5.57 8.43
CA VAL A 82 -7.47 -4.54 7.53
C VAL A 82 -5.98 -4.36 7.77
N MET A 83 -5.55 -4.27 9.03
CA MET A 83 -4.13 -4.09 9.38
C MET A 83 -3.28 -5.29 8.98
N THR A 84 -3.75 -6.51 9.24
CA THR A 84 -3.09 -7.75 8.83
C THR A 84 -2.90 -7.79 7.32
N TYR A 85 -3.95 -7.46 6.56
CA TYR A 85 -3.87 -7.37 5.11
C TYR A 85 -2.81 -6.35 4.65
N VAL A 86 -2.76 -5.17 5.25
CA VAL A 86 -1.79 -4.13 4.88
C VAL A 86 -0.35 -4.57 5.18
N LEU A 87 -0.11 -5.25 6.31
CA LEU A 87 1.20 -5.81 6.66
C LEU A 87 1.63 -6.90 5.65
N GLU A 88 0.75 -7.84 5.32
CA GLU A 88 1.04 -8.90 4.35
C GLU A 88 1.31 -8.33 2.95
N ALA A 89 0.49 -7.39 2.49
CA ALA A 89 0.69 -6.71 1.22
C ALA A 89 2.01 -5.92 1.18
N GLY A 90 2.34 -5.20 2.25
CA GLY A 90 3.60 -4.49 2.40
C GLY A 90 4.81 -5.42 2.28
N ARG A 91 4.78 -6.59 2.92
CA ARG A 91 5.85 -7.59 2.85
C ARG A 91 6.03 -8.19 1.45
N THR A 92 4.94 -8.43 0.73
CA THR A 92 4.99 -9.03 -0.62
C THR A 92 5.57 -8.11 -1.68
N HIS A 93 5.40 -6.79 -1.52
CA HIS A 93 5.90 -5.80 -2.47
C HIS A 93 7.33 -5.31 -2.17
N ILE A 94 7.93 -5.73 -1.05
CA ILE A 94 9.29 -5.39 -0.69
C ILE A 94 10.27 -6.25 -1.49
N ASN A 95 10.75 -5.73 -2.64
CA ASN A 95 11.95 -6.28 -3.28
C ASN A 95 13.17 -5.83 -2.47
N LYS A 96 13.94 -6.82 -1.97
CA LYS A 96 15.17 -6.61 -1.17
C LYS A 96 16.32 -6.05 -2.03
N THR A 97 16.17 -4.84 -2.53
CA THR A 97 17.23 -4.05 -3.17
C THR A 97 17.82 -3.05 -2.15
N SER A 98 18.66 -2.14 -2.54
CA SER A 98 19.33 -1.24 -1.59
C SER A 98 18.34 -0.49 -0.67
N GLU A 99 18.75 -0.11 0.54
CA GLU A 99 17.91 0.60 1.52
C GLU A 99 17.23 1.84 0.93
N THR A 100 17.93 2.59 0.06
CA THR A 100 17.42 3.80 -0.57
C THR A 100 16.31 3.51 -1.59
N GLU A 101 16.48 2.47 -2.42
CA GLU A 101 15.49 2.09 -3.42
C GLU A 101 14.24 1.51 -2.77
N TRP A 102 14.43 0.69 -1.76
CA TRP A 102 13.34 0.11 -0.99
C TRP A 102 12.52 1.17 -0.25
N ALA A 103 13.17 2.18 0.35
CA ALA A 103 12.48 3.27 1.03
C ALA A 103 11.57 4.07 0.09
N GLN A 104 11.99 4.30 -1.15
CA GLN A 104 11.17 4.98 -2.17
C GLN A 104 9.96 4.12 -2.60
N GLU A 105 10.16 2.84 -2.84
CA GLU A 105 9.08 1.91 -3.18
C GLU A 105 8.07 1.80 -2.04
N LEU A 106 8.55 1.71 -0.80
CA LEU A 106 7.69 1.66 0.39
C LEU A 106 6.88 2.95 0.58
N GLU A 107 7.50 4.11 0.37
CA GLU A 107 6.82 5.41 0.43
C GLU A 107 5.67 5.46 -0.58
N ILE A 108 5.93 5.10 -1.85
CA ILE A 108 4.93 5.10 -2.92
C ILE A 108 3.81 4.09 -2.61
N ALA A 109 4.19 2.87 -2.20
CA ALA A 109 3.22 1.85 -1.84
C ALA A 109 2.39 2.26 -0.62
N GLY A 110 3.05 2.80 0.40
CA GLY A 110 2.39 3.31 1.60
C GLY A 110 1.38 4.43 1.30
N ASP A 111 1.70 5.34 0.37
CA ASP A 111 0.79 6.40 -0.07
C ASP A 111 -0.43 5.83 -0.82
N ALA A 112 -0.21 4.88 -1.73
CA ALA A 112 -1.29 4.23 -2.47
C ALA A 112 -2.23 3.43 -1.55
N PHE A 113 -1.68 2.63 -0.65
CA PHE A 113 -2.46 1.87 0.33
C PHE A 113 -3.20 2.79 1.31
N ARG A 114 -2.59 3.85 1.78
CA ARG A 114 -3.22 4.84 2.66
C ARG A 114 -4.41 5.51 1.97
N LYS A 115 -4.25 5.91 0.71
CA LYS A 115 -5.31 6.51 -0.10
C LYS A 115 -6.44 5.52 -0.34
N ALA A 116 -6.14 4.28 -0.73
CA ALA A 116 -7.14 3.27 -1.07
C ALA A 116 -7.88 2.70 0.17
N ASN A 117 -7.19 2.51 1.29
CA ASN A 117 -7.73 1.88 2.48
C ASN A 117 -7.99 2.85 3.64
N GLY A 118 -7.47 4.08 3.59
CA GLY A 118 -7.65 5.08 4.64
C GLY A 118 -9.12 5.41 4.89
N ASP A 119 -9.92 5.53 3.82
CA ASP A 119 -11.35 5.76 3.97
C ASP A 119 -12.05 4.59 4.65
N LEU A 120 -11.75 3.33 4.26
CA LEU A 120 -12.30 2.15 4.90
C LEU A 120 -11.93 2.08 6.39
N MET A 121 -10.64 2.33 6.71
CA MET A 121 -10.17 2.32 8.09
C MET A 121 -10.86 3.40 8.92
N ARG A 122 -10.98 4.63 8.40
CA ARG A 122 -11.66 5.73 9.06
C ARG A 122 -13.14 5.44 9.29
N GLU A 123 -13.83 4.87 8.31
CA GLU A 123 -15.24 4.45 8.42
C GLU A 123 -15.42 3.39 9.52
N LEU A 124 -14.53 2.39 9.58
CA LEU A 124 -14.58 1.35 10.62
C LEU A 124 -14.33 1.90 12.03
N VAL A 125 -13.35 2.79 12.17
CA VAL A 125 -13.06 3.45 13.46
C VAL A 125 -14.26 4.31 13.90
N GLN A 126 -14.81 5.13 13.01
CA GLN A 126 -15.99 5.94 13.32
C GLN A 126 -17.19 5.09 13.70
N ALA A 127 -17.47 4.03 12.93
CA ALA A 127 -18.58 3.14 13.23
C ALA A 127 -18.41 2.39 14.56
N GLY A 128 -17.16 2.04 14.93
CA GLY A 128 -16.85 1.45 16.25
C GLY A 128 -17.07 2.42 17.40
N MET A 129 -16.72 3.72 17.20
CA MET A 129 -17.02 4.80 18.15
C MET A 129 -18.54 4.98 18.32
N ASP A 130 -19.27 5.02 17.21
CA ASP A 130 -20.74 5.18 17.22
C ASP A 130 -21.46 4.00 17.87
N ALA A 131 -20.90 2.80 17.72
CA ALA A 131 -21.39 1.58 18.37
C ALA A 131 -20.99 1.45 19.87
N GLY A 132 -20.12 2.35 20.37
CA GLY A 132 -19.61 2.30 21.74
C GLY A 132 -18.53 1.23 21.97
N GLU A 133 -17.98 0.65 20.92
CA GLU A 133 -16.87 -0.31 21.00
C GLU A 133 -15.53 0.40 21.25
N PHE A 134 -15.39 1.64 20.74
CA PHE A 134 -14.21 2.48 20.92
C PHE A 134 -14.54 3.80 21.63
N PRO A 135 -13.55 4.42 22.32
CA PRO A 135 -13.69 5.77 22.86
C PRO A 135 -14.00 6.78 21.77
N GLN A 136 -14.79 7.80 22.08
CA GLN A 136 -15.07 8.90 21.16
C GLN A 136 -13.79 9.70 20.88
N GLY A 137 -13.57 10.10 19.62
CA GLY A 137 -12.37 10.82 19.20
C GLY A 137 -12.39 11.23 17.73
N ASP A 138 -11.23 11.59 17.21
CA ASP A 138 -11.02 11.90 15.79
C ASP A 138 -10.60 10.66 15.02
N ALA A 139 -11.53 10.03 14.32
CA ALA A 139 -11.28 8.83 13.51
C ALA A 139 -10.26 9.06 12.39
N ALA A 140 -10.15 10.27 11.85
CA ALA A 140 -9.14 10.59 10.85
C ALA A 140 -7.72 10.67 11.44
N LEU A 141 -7.60 11.17 12.68
CA LEU A 141 -6.33 11.15 13.40
C LEU A 141 -5.90 9.73 13.73
N VAL A 142 -6.82 8.88 14.22
CA VAL A 142 -6.57 7.46 14.53
C VAL A 142 -6.10 6.72 13.28
N GLU A 143 -6.77 6.91 12.14
CA GLU A 143 -6.38 6.32 10.84
C GLU A 143 -4.94 6.71 10.46
N LYS A 144 -4.62 8.01 10.48
CA LYS A 144 -3.30 8.51 10.09
C LYS A 144 -2.18 8.00 11.01
N MET A 145 -2.41 7.97 12.32
CA MET A 145 -1.42 7.46 13.27
C MET A 145 -1.19 5.96 13.10
N THR A 146 -2.26 5.19 12.90
CA THR A 146 -2.16 3.75 12.64
C THR A 146 -1.39 3.47 11.35
N ALA A 147 -1.69 4.20 10.27
CA ALA A 147 -0.96 4.08 9.01
C ALA A 147 0.53 4.39 9.16
N ALA A 148 0.88 5.45 9.90
CA ALA A 148 2.27 5.81 10.17
C ALA A 148 3.02 4.73 10.97
N MET A 149 2.39 4.12 11.98
CA MET A 149 2.98 3.02 12.76
C MET A 149 3.28 1.80 11.88
N ILE A 150 2.36 1.43 10.97
CA ILE A 150 2.56 0.30 10.06
C ILE A 150 3.70 0.58 9.09
N VAL A 151 3.75 1.76 8.49
CA VAL A 151 4.82 2.13 7.55
C VAL A 151 6.18 2.08 8.21
N GLU A 152 6.34 2.68 9.40
CA GLU A 152 7.61 2.66 10.13
C GLU A 152 8.02 1.25 10.54
N TYR A 153 7.06 0.44 10.99
CA TYR A 153 7.33 -0.96 11.31
C TYR A 153 7.83 -1.75 10.10
N LEU A 154 7.23 -1.57 8.93
CA LEU A 154 7.68 -2.23 7.70
C LEU A 154 9.10 -1.79 7.29
N VAL A 155 9.47 -0.54 7.54
CA VAL A 155 10.86 -0.07 7.38
C VAL A 155 11.80 -0.84 8.30
N MET A 156 11.47 -0.98 9.59
CA MET A 156 12.28 -1.73 10.56
C MET A 156 12.47 -3.20 10.15
N VAL A 157 11.39 -3.87 9.77
CA VAL A 157 11.43 -5.28 9.33
C VAL A 157 12.26 -5.46 8.07
N ASN A 158 12.27 -4.48 7.17
CA ASN A 158 13.10 -4.57 5.97
C ASN A 158 14.60 -4.42 6.27
N VAL A 159 14.95 -3.54 7.20
CA VAL A 159 16.35 -3.37 7.65
C VAL A 159 16.83 -4.62 8.39
N ASP A 160 15.99 -5.19 9.25
CA ASP A 160 16.27 -6.42 9.99
C ASP A 160 15.11 -7.41 9.86
N PRO A 161 15.16 -8.35 8.91
CA PRO A 161 14.11 -9.36 8.74
C PRO A 161 13.91 -10.30 9.94
N SER A 162 14.85 -10.34 10.89
CA SER A 162 14.67 -11.08 12.15
C SER A 162 13.78 -10.35 13.14
N TYR A 163 13.55 -9.05 12.92
CA TYR A 163 12.65 -8.22 13.71
C TYR A 163 11.20 -8.46 13.32
N ASP A 164 10.68 -9.64 13.68
CA ASP A 164 9.27 -10.00 13.47
C ASP A 164 8.48 -9.81 14.77
N ARG A 165 7.69 -8.75 14.83
CA ARG A 165 6.85 -8.36 15.96
C ARG A 165 5.41 -8.02 15.51
N ASP A 166 4.92 -8.66 14.45
CA ASP A 166 3.59 -8.39 13.91
C ASP A 166 2.50 -8.47 14.97
N ALA A 167 2.50 -9.55 15.76
CA ALA A 167 1.51 -9.73 16.82
C ALA A 167 1.59 -8.63 17.90
N GLU A 168 2.79 -8.18 18.24
CA GLU A 168 2.98 -7.08 19.20
C GLU A 168 2.50 -5.76 18.61
N LEU A 169 2.80 -5.47 17.36
CA LEU A 169 2.32 -4.27 16.67
C LEU A 169 0.80 -4.23 16.63
N LEU A 170 0.15 -5.31 16.18
CA LEU A 170 -1.31 -5.40 16.10
C LEU A 170 -1.97 -5.21 17.48
N GLU A 171 -1.41 -5.82 18.53
CA GLU A 171 -1.88 -5.62 19.91
C GLU A 171 -1.73 -4.16 20.37
N ARG A 172 -0.61 -3.49 20.05
CA ARG A 172 -0.39 -2.08 20.36
C ARG A 172 -1.38 -1.17 19.65
N ILE A 173 -1.61 -1.41 18.35
CA ILE A 173 -2.58 -0.65 17.58
C ILE A 173 -4.00 -0.88 18.09
N ARG A 174 -4.37 -2.12 18.41
CA ARG A 174 -5.67 -2.44 18.99
C ARG A 174 -5.94 -1.65 20.28
N ARG A 175 -4.95 -1.58 21.18
CA ARG A 175 -5.04 -0.77 22.41
C ARG A 175 -5.05 0.73 22.15
N PHE A 176 -4.50 1.18 21.05
CA PHE A 176 -4.51 2.58 20.66
C PHE A 176 -5.87 3.01 20.09
N VAL A 177 -6.54 2.12 19.37
CA VAL A 177 -7.86 2.38 18.78
C VAL A 177 -8.97 2.29 19.80
N GLY A 178 -8.88 1.37 20.78
CA GLY A 178 -9.90 1.12 21.80
C GLY A 178 -9.54 0.04 22.77
#